data_2012aa9e294a404bbb75c0fe97ab8f56
#
_entry.id   2012aa9e294a404bbb75c0fe97ab8f56
#
_cell.length_a   1.000
_cell.length_b   1.000
_cell.length_c   1.000
_cell.angle_alpha   90.00
_cell.angle_beta   90.00
_cell.angle_gamma   90.00
#
_symmetry.space_group_name_H-M   'P 1'
#
loop_
_entity.id
_entity.type
_entity.pdbx_description
1 polymer ?
#
loop_
_entity_poly.entity_id
_entity_poly.type
_entity_poly.pdbx_seq_one_letter_code
_entity_poly.pdbx_strand_id
1 'polypeptide(L)'
;GWGSAGNPGKDPYLIKNIEGAQAQGIRVGVYIYSQAITPDEARQEVDWVIGWLQGHQIDLPMVLDYEYAESYGALTGRLYNANLSRQAATNVCLAFCDYASQKGYIPMVYANKGMLENNLNASAISEKYPIWLAHYTYQTGYTGDYDFWQYSSQTTVDGIPGSVDGDFWYEDADNYEVTLDNYTAPQCMEAGEGFSVEGRVSSGLKLDAVTVGVYDRNNHQVTGGTAYPGTYTYDLSALDASVKISGLSGGMYHYKVIVQDSEGEHQMLDKVFSVCSNSPTIQDG
;
A
#
# COMPACT_ATOMS: atom_id res chain seq x y z
N GLY A 1 12.14 17.55 9.67
CA GLY A 1 11.56 17.79 10.99
C GLY A 1 12.10 19.06 11.66
N TRP A 2 11.69 19.28 12.87
CA TRP A 2 12.21 20.38 13.70
C TRP A 2 13.71 20.21 13.92
N GLY A 3 14.53 21.05 13.30
CA GLY A 3 15.95 21.10 13.62
C GLY A 3 16.20 21.68 15.02
N SER A 4 17.43 21.63 15.49
CA SER A 4 17.85 22.20 16.78
C SER A 4 17.49 23.70 16.94
N ALA A 5 17.38 24.41 15.82
CA ALA A 5 16.98 25.84 15.76
C ALA A 5 15.46 26.02 15.50
N GLY A 6 14.65 24.97 15.50
CA GLY A 6 13.21 25.04 15.22
C GLY A 6 12.82 25.24 13.74
N ASN A 7 13.78 25.13 12.82
CA ASN A 7 13.53 25.28 11.39
C ASN A 7 13.42 23.91 10.72
N PRO A 8 12.38 23.67 9.89
CA PRO A 8 12.22 22.42 9.16
C PRO A 8 13.27 22.31 8.04
N GLY A 9 13.90 21.14 7.92
CA GLY A 9 14.80 20.80 6.83
C GLY A 9 14.12 19.90 5.79
N LYS A 10 14.21 20.29 4.51
CA LYS A 10 13.79 19.46 3.37
C LYS A 10 15.02 18.87 2.70
N ASP A 11 14.99 17.59 2.37
CA ASP A 11 15.98 16.99 1.48
C ASP A 11 15.87 17.63 0.08
N PRO A 12 16.96 18.25 -0.43
CA PRO A 12 16.94 18.87 -1.76
C PRO A 12 16.71 17.86 -2.89
N TYR A 13 16.93 16.58 -2.65
CA TYR A 13 16.74 15.51 -3.63
C TYR A 13 15.39 14.79 -3.52
N LEU A 14 14.54 15.12 -2.55
CA LEU A 14 13.28 14.44 -2.27
C LEU A 14 12.49 14.12 -3.55
N ILE A 15 12.14 15.12 -4.33
CA ILE A 15 11.32 14.94 -5.54
C ILE A 15 12.06 14.13 -6.60
N LYS A 16 13.32 14.43 -6.84
CA LYS A 16 14.13 13.69 -7.81
C LYS A 16 14.24 12.20 -7.45
N ASN A 17 14.36 11.89 -6.16
CA ASN A 17 14.43 10.51 -5.69
C ASN A 17 13.09 9.79 -5.85
N ILE A 18 11.96 10.45 -5.55
CA ILE A 18 10.61 9.91 -5.76
C ILE A 18 10.41 9.60 -7.25
N GLU A 19 10.62 10.58 -8.13
CA GLU A 19 10.45 10.42 -9.58
C GLU A 19 11.35 9.34 -10.14
N GLY A 20 12.63 9.30 -9.71
CA GLY A 20 13.61 8.33 -10.18
C GLY A 20 13.26 6.90 -9.77
N ALA A 21 12.81 6.68 -8.54
CA ALA A 21 12.40 5.37 -8.04
C ALA A 21 11.12 4.88 -8.74
N GLN A 22 10.10 5.72 -8.80
CA GLN A 22 8.82 5.40 -9.44
C GLN A 22 8.97 5.12 -10.93
N ALA A 23 9.86 5.82 -11.62
CA ALA A 23 10.18 5.55 -13.04
C ALA A 23 10.78 4.15 -13.26
N GLN A 24 11.32 3.51 -12.22
CA GLN A 24 11.83 2.13 -12.24
C GLN A 24 10.83 1.13 -11.62
N GLY A 25 9.60 1.54 -11.31
CA GLY A 25 8.60 0.70 -10.69
C GLY A 25 8.87 0.40 -9.21
N ILE A 26 9.73 1.19 -8.56
CA ILE A 26 10.03 1.05 -7.13
C ILE A 26 9.00 1.84 -6.32
N ARG A 27 8.35 1.19 -5.38
CA ARG A 27 7.41 1.83 -4.43
C ARG A 27 8.15 2.77 -3.51
N VAL A 28 7.55 3.92 -3.21
CA VAL A 28 8.19 4.99 -2.43
C VAL A 28 7.33 5.37 -1.23
N GLY A 29 7.94 5.40 -0.05
CA GLY A 29 7.47 6.10 1.14
C GLY A 29 8.35 7.31 1.45
N VAL A 30 7.96 8.08 2.44
CA VAL A 30 8.75 9.22 2.91
C VAL A 30 8.81 9.22 4.43
N TYR A 31 9.89 9.73 4.99
CA TYR A 31 9.99 9.93 6.42
C TYR A 31 10.38 11.36 6.79
N ILE A 32 10.04 11.75 8.00
CA ILE A 32 10.46 13.01 8.59
C ILE A 32 11.15 12.73 9.92
N TYR A 33 12.43 13.08 10.03
CA TYR A 33 13.18 13.05 11.30
C TYR A 33 12.59 14.08 12.24
N SER A 34 11.83 13.63 13.23
CA SER A 34 11.02 14.48 14.08
C SER A 34 11.75 14.87 15.36
N GLN A 35 11.65 16.13 15.70
CA GLN A 35 11.98 16.65 17.03
C GLN A 35 10.76 17.39 17.63
N ALA A 36 9.54 16.99 17.24
CA ALA A 36 8.31 17.53 17.78
C ALA A 36 8.14 17.15 19.26
N ILE A 37 7.70 18.09 20.06
CA ILE A 37 7.48 17.90 21.51
C ILE A 37 6.01 18.15 21.90
N THR A 38 5.18 18.53 20.95
CA THR A 38 3.73 18.69 21.13
C THR A 38 2.95 18.06 19.97
N PRO A 39 1.70 17.65 20.20
CA PRO A 39 0.80 17.17 19.14
C PRO A 39 0.61 18.16 17.98
N ASP A 40 0.58 19.47 18.26
CA ASP A 40 0.43 20.49 17.21
C ASP A 40 1.65 20.59 16.31
N GLU A 41 2.83 20.44 16.87
CA GLU A 41 4.08 20.39 16.10
C GLU A 41 4.14 19.15 15.20
N ALA A 42 3.68 18.00 15.69
CA ALA A 42 3.60 16.78 14.90
C ALA A 42 2.64 16.92 13.70
N ARG A 43 1.48 17.56 13.88
CA ARG A 43 0.57 17.90 12.77
C ARG A 43 1.22 18.85 11.77
N GLN A 44 1.98 19.82 12.26
CA GLN A 44 2.69 20.77 11.42
C GLN A 44 3.78 20.09 10.57
N GLU A 45 4.44 19.05 11.11
CA GLU A 45 5.39 18.23 10.35
C GLU A 45 4.69 17.48 9.19
N VAL A 46 3.49 16.98 9.38
CA VAL A 46 2.68 16.39 8.29
C VAL A 46 2.39 17.42 7.20
N ASP A 47 1.97 18.64 7.58
CA ASP A 47 1.69 19.70 6.61
C ASP A 47 2.95 20.08 5.82
N TRP A 48 4.13 20.08 6.44
CA TRP A 48 5.40 20.32 5.76
C TRP A 48 5.70 19.23 4.74
N VAL A 49 5.58 17.95 5.13
CA VAL A 49 5.81 16.83 4.21
C VAL A 49 4.88 16.91 3.01
N ILE A 50 3.59 17.14 3.23
CA ILE A 50 2.60 17.30 2.15
C ILE A 50 3.00 18.45 1.21
N GLY A 51 3.37 19.60 1.77
CA GLY A 51 3.84 20.74 0.99
C GLY A 51 5.12 20.45 0.19
N TRP A 52 6.02 19.63 0.74
CA TRP A 52 7.27 19.26 0.07
C TRP A 52 7.07 18.22 -1.02
N LEU A 53 6.06 17.37 -0.91
CA LEU A 53 5.69 16.39 -1.95
C LEU A 53 5.15 17.07 -3.22
N GLN A 54 4.67 18.32 -3.15
CA GLN A 54 4.21 19.10 -4.30
C GLN A 54 3.18 18.37 -5.20
N GLY A 55 2.37 17.52 -4.58
CA GLY A 55 1.36 16.72 -5.27
C GLY A 55 1.84 15.37 -5.81
N HIS A 56 3.13 15.01 -5.62
CA HIS A 56 3.61 13.66 -5.93
C HIS A 56 2.95 12.65 -4.99
N GLN A 57 2.49 11.55 -5.57
CA GLN A 57 1.92 10.44 -4.80
C GLN A 57 3.04 9.56 -4.26
N ILE A 58 2.81 8.97 -3.10
CA ILE A 58 3.68 7.95 -2.52
C ILE A 58 2.87 6.66 -2.34
N ASP A 59 3.55 5.51 -2.45
CA ASP A 59 2.93 4.18 -2.45
C ASP A 59 3.06 3.50 -1.09
N LEU A 60 4.00 3.96 -0.29
CA LEU A 60 4.37 3.43 1.02
C LEU A 60 4.13 4.49 2.10
N PRO A 61 4.26 4.16 3.40
CA PRO A 61 3.92 5.07 4.48
C PRO A 61 4.63 6.43 4.47
N MET A 62 3.95 7.41 5.06
CA MET A 62 4.53 8.63 5.61
C MET A 62 4.96 8.34 7.04
N VAL A 63 6.27 8.30 7.29
CA VAL A 63 6.85 7.82 8.53
C VAL A 63 7.27 8.97 9.44
N LEU A 64 6.84 8.93 10.69
CA LEU A 64 7.40 9.74 11.77
C LEU A 64 8.64 9.01 12.31
N ASP A 65 9.82 9.51 12.00
CA ASP A 65 11.09 9.05 12.58
C ASP A 65 11.29 9.76 13.93
N TYR A 66 10.93 9.04 15.02
CA TYR A 66 10.83 9.60 16.37
C TYR A 66 11.91 9.04 17.29
N GLU A 67 13.05 9.72 17.29
CA GLU A 67 14.21 9.30 18.07
C GLU A 67 15.01 10.49 18.62
N TYR A 68 15.77 10.25 19.67
CA TYR A 68 16.68 11.26 20.20
C TYR A 68 17.84 11.49 19.24
N ALA A 69 18.19 12.75 19.02
CA ALA A 69 19.41 13.07 18.31
C ALA A 69 20.62 12.65 19.14
N GLU A 70 21.69 12.28 18.45
CA GLU A 70 22.96 11.95 19.06
C GLU A 70 24.08 12.82 18.50
N SER A 71 24.98 13.25 19.36
CA SER A 71 26.18 13.98 18.97
C SER A 71 27.35 13.55 19.85
N TYR A 72 28.43 13.08 19.22
CA TYR A 72 29.65 12.60 19.91
C TYR A 72 29.35 11.52 20.97
N GLY A 73 28.41 10.61 20.72
CA GLY A 73 28.04 9.54 21.64
C GLY A 73 27.14 9.97 22.81
N ALA A 74 26.63 11.19 22.80
CA ALA A 74 25.70 11.69 23.80
C ALA A 74 24.34 12.03 23.20
N LEU A 75 23.27 11.64 23.90
CA LEU A 75 21.90 12.01 23.52
C LEU A 75 21.73 13.52 23.66
N THR A 76 21.11 14.12 22.66
CA THR A 76 20.93 15.57 22.55
C THR A 76 19.66 15.90 21.77
N GLY A 77 19.51 17.16 21.42
CA GLY A 77 18.39 17.62 20.59
C GLY A 77 17.19 18.09 21.41
N ARG A 78 16.24 18.65 20.68
CA ARG A 78 15.05 19.27 21.25
C ARG A 78 14.15 18.25 21.96
N LEU A 79 13.95 17.11 21.35
CA LEU A 79 13.13 16.03 21.90
C LEU A 79 13.72 15.46 23.19
N TYR A 80 15.05 15.20 23.21
CA TYR A 80 15.72 14.73 24.42
C TYR A 80 15.66 15.76 25.56
N ASN A 81 15.94 17.03 25.25
CA ASN A 81 15.95 18.12 26.26
C ASN A 81 14.56 18.43 26.83
N ALA A 82 13.50 18.13 26.06
CA ALA A 82 12.12 18.32 26.53
C ALA A 82 11.72 17.33 27.63
N ASN A 83 12.42 16.20 27.76
CA ASN A 83 12.20 15.18 28.78
C ASN A 83 10.71 14.84 28.95
N LEU A 84 10.05 14.53 27.85
CA LEU A 84 8.62 14.24 27.83
C LEU A 84 8.29 13.00 28.64
N SER A 85 7.14 13.02 29.31
CA SER A 85 6.59 11.77 29.85
C SER A 85 6.24 10.81 28.71
N ARG A 86 6.25 9.49 29.00
CA ARG A 86 5.85 8.43 28.05
C ARG A 86 4.52 8.76 27.36
N GLN A 87 3.53 9.19 28.12
CA GLN A 87 2.22 9.57 27.58
C GLN A 87 2.30 10.77 26.64
N ALA A 88 3.06 11.80 27.02
CA ALA A 88 3.20 12.99 26.18
C ALA A 88 3.90 12.68 24.85
N ALA A 89 4.98 11.90 24.87
CA ALA A 89 5.68 11.45 23.68
C ALA A 89 4.76 10.57 22.78
N THR A 90 4.02 9.63 23.38
CA THR A 90 3.04 8.82 22.66
C THR A 90 1.96 9.66 21.99
N ASN A 91 1.46 10.71 22.68
CA ASN A 91 0.46 11.61 22.11
C ASN A 91 1.00 12.41 20.91
N VAL A 92 2.29 12.71 20.88
CA VAL A 92 2.94 13.33 19.71
C VAL A 92 2.92 12.37 18.51
N CYS A 93 3.32 11.10 18.73
CA CYS A 93 3.30 10.08 17.67
C CYS A 93 1.88 9.84 17.13
N LEU A 94 0.91 9.65 18.02
CA LEU A 94 -0.49 9.45 17.63
C LEU A 94 -1.06 10.66 16.88
N ALA A 95 -0.73 11.88 17.29
CA ALA A 95 -1.21 13.08 16.61
C ALA A 95 -0.66 13.22 15.18
N PHE A 96 0.59 12.82 14.95
CA PHE A 96 1.15 12.71 13.60
C PHE A 96 0.35 11.72 12.76
N CYS A 97 0.20 10.49 13.28
CA CYS A 97 -0.45 9.40 12.56
C CYS A 97 -1.93 9.69 12.29
N ASP A 98 -2.68 10.13 13.29
CA ASP A 98 -4.09 10.50 13.15
C ASP A 98 -4.25 11.58 12.05
N TYR A 99 -3.36 12.58 12.03
CA TYR A 99 -3.46 13.68 11.08
C TYR A 99 -3.01 13.29 9.67
N ALA A 100 -1.93 12.50 9.53
CA ALA A 100 -1.50 11.98 8.24
C ALA A 100 -2.59 11.07 7.61
N SER A 101 -3.24 10.22 8.43
CA SER A 101 -4.38 9.40 8.00
C SER A 101 -5.56 10.25 7.53
N GLN A 102 -5.93 11.31 8.26
CA GLN A 102 -6.97 12.25 7.84
C GLN A 102 -6.66 12.96 6.50
N LYS A 103 -5.37 13.10 6.17
CA LYS A 103 -4.91 13.66 4.89
C LYS A 103 -4.83 12.62 3.76
N GLY A 104 -5.18 11.36 4.03
CA GLY A 104 -5.18 10.27 3.04
C GLY A 104 -3.85 9.55 2.85
N TYR A 105 -2.91 9.72 3.78
CA TYR A 105 -1.64 8.99 3.79
C TYR A 105 -1.69 7.80 4.74
N ILE A 106 -0.92 6.76 4.47
CA ILE A 106 -0.69 5.65 5.40
C ILE A 106 0.39 6.13 6.38
N PRO A 107 0.09 6.31 7.67
CA PRO A 107 1.10 6.72 8.64
C PRO A 107 1.84 5.53 9.23
N MET A 108 3.07 5.77 9.72
CA MET A 108 3.89 4.80 10.43
C MET A 108 4.79 5.51 11.44
N VAL A 109 5.13 4.86 12.53
CA VAL A 109 6.11 5.35 13.50
C VAL A 109 7.38 4.52 13.42
N TYR A 110 8.52 5.17 13.09
CA TYR A 110 9.85 4.59 13.25
C TYR A 110 10.42 5.04 14.59
N ALA A 111 10.95 4.09 15.34
CA ALA A 111 11.70 4.35 16.56
C ALA A 111 12.67 3.20 16.87
N ASN A 112 13.77 3.52 17.55
CA ASN A 112 14.67 2.49 18.04
C ASN A 112 14.05 1.74 19.24
N LYS A 113 14.57 0.52 19.49
CA LYS A 113 14.10 -0.34 20.58
C LYS A 113 14.01 0.38 21.91
N GLY A 114 15.06 1.16 22.27
CA GLY A 114 15.09 1.89 23.55
C GLY A 114 13.97 2.92 23.68
N MET A 115 13.65 3.63 22.58
CA MET A 115 12.54 4.58 22.55
C MET A 115 11.20 3.86 22.73
N LEU A 116 10.96 2.76 22.01
CA LEU A 116 9.73 1.97 22.11
C LEU A 116 9.51 1.39 23.51
N GLU A 117 10.55 0.85 24.14
CA GLU A 117 10.44 0.21 25.46
C GLU A 117 10.34 1.21 26.62
N ASN A 118 11.05 2.35 26.54
CA ASN A 118 11.22 3.21 27.70
C ASN A 118 10.47 4.55 27.60
N ASN A 119 10.28 5.07 26.41
CA ASN A 119 9.80 6.44 26.20
C ASN A 119 8.43 6.53 25.53
N LEU A 120 7.94 5.44 24.91
CA LEU A 120 6.65 5.38 24.24
C LEU A 120 5.77 4.31 24.85
N ASN A 121 4.46 4.49 24.81
CA ASN A 121 3.50 3.41 24.96
C ASN A 121 3.31 2.75 23.60
N ALA A 122 4.24 1.85 23.25
CA ALA A 122 4.30 1.23 21.92
C ALA A 122 3.03 0.45 21.58
N SER A 123 2.41 -0.23 22.56
CA SER A 123 1.15 -0.96 22.32
C SER A 123 -0.01 -0.03 21.94
N ALA A 124 -0.09 1.16 22.53
CA ALA A 124 -1.11 2.14 22.13
C ALA A 124 -0.89 2.70 20.72
N ILE A 125 0.34 2.63 20.21
CA ILE A 125 0.65 2.98 18.82
C ILE A 125 0.32 1.80 17.93
N SER A 126 0.81 0.58 18.21
CA SER A 126 0.63 -0.61 17.38
C SER A 126 -0.82 -1.07 17.26
N GLU A 127 -1.67 -0.76 18.24
CA GLU A 127 -3.13 -0.98 18.15
C GLU A 127 -3.80 -0.21 16.99
N LYS A 128 -3.15 0.83 16.45
CA LYS A 128 -3.73 1.72 15.44
C LYS A 128 -2.89 1.90 14.20
N TYR A 129 -1.58 1.87 14.36
CA TYR A 129 -0.62 2.27 13.32
C TYR A 129 0.59 1.36 13.32
N PRO A 130 1.13 1.02 12.15
CA PRO A 130 2.31 0.20 12.03
C PRO A 130 3.53 0.85 12.70
N ILE A 131 4.41 -0.01 13.21
CA ILE A 131 5.68 0.37 13.82
C ILE A 131 6.84 -0.15 12.95
N TRP A 132 7.82 0.72 12.72
CA TRP A 132 9.10 0.39 12.13
C TRP A 132 10.17 0.41 13.24
N LEU A 133 10.54 -0.78 13.69
CA LEU A 133 11.54 -0.98 14.75
C LEU A 133 12.95 -0.80 14.20
N ALA A 134 13.76 0.05 14.82
CA ALA A 134 15.22 0.04 14.63
C ALA A 134 15.92 -0.70 15.75
N HIS A 135 16.61 -1.78 15.40
CA HIS A 135 17.45 -2.54 16.31
C HIS A 135 18.55 -3.27 15.55
N TYR A 136 19.73 -2.70 15.48
CA TYR A 136 20.85 -3.18 14.68
C TYR A 136 21.47 -4.40 15.34
N THR A 137 20.98 -5.58 14.99
CA THR A 137 21.38 -6.86 15.55
C THR A 137 20.97 -8.00 14.63
N TYR A 138 21.56 -9.18 14.84
CA TYR A 138 21.20 -10.39 14.09
C TYR A 138 19.82 -10.94 14.49
N GLN A 139 19.40 -10.75 15.74
CA GLN A 139 18.10 -11.18 16.24
C GLN A 139 17.57 -10.13 17.22
N THR A 140 16.40 -9.57 16.93
CA THR A 140 15.81 -8.59 17.84
C THR A 140 15.29 -9.27 19.11
N GLY A 141 15.57 -8.63 20.25
CA GLY A 141 14.95 -9.00 21.53
C GLY A 141 13.81 -8.07 21.93
N TYR A 142 13.29 -7.29 20.98
CA TYR A 142 12.05 -6.53 21.20
C TYR A 142 10.86 -7.50 21.19
N THR A 143 9.95 -7.33 22.14
CA THR A 143 8.80 -8.24 22.33
C THR A 143 7.45 -7.58 22.05
N GLY A 144 7.44 -6.33 21.65
CA GLY A 144 6.23 -5.63 21.18
C GLY A 144 5.97 -5.87 19.70
N ASP A 145 4.83 -5.41 19.22
CA ASP A 145 4.44 -5.53 17.82
C ASP A 145 5.26 -4.56 16.95
N TYR A 146 5.61 -5.00 15.75
CA TYR A 146 6.25 -4.20 14.71
C TYR A 146 6.02 -4.83 13.34
N ASP A 147 5.93 -3.98 12.32
CA ASP A 147 5.66 -4.38 10.93
C ASP A 147 6.93 -4.33 10.08
N PHE A 148 7.87 -3.48 10.46
CA PHE A 148 9.19 -3.37 9.83
C PHE A 148 10.28 -3.48 10.89
N TRP A 149 11.40 -4.08 10.50
CA TRP A 149 12.59 -4.14 11.34
C TRP A 149 13.83 -3.74 10.56
N GLN A 150 14.38 -2.56 10.88
CA GLN A 150 15.69 -2.15 10.43
C GLN A 150 16.75 -2.89 11.26
N TYR A 151 17.34 -3.92 10.66
CA TYR A 151 18.30 -4.80 11.35
C TYR A 151 19.75 -4.33 11.22
N SER A 152 20.03 -3.44 10.26
CA SER A 152 21.38 -2.96 9.97
C SER A 152 21.35 -1.58 9.28
N SER A 153 22.34 -0.74 9.55
CA SER A 153 22.68 0.46 8.79
C SER A 153 23.93 0.27 7.91
N GLN A 154 24.40 -0.97 7.73
CA GLN A 154 25.65 -1.31 7.05
C GLN A 154 25.45 -2.39 5.98
N THR A 155 24.28 -2.48 5.40
CA THR A 155 23.98 -3.42 4.31
C THR A 155 24.58 -2.94 3.00
N THR A 156 24.94 -3.85 2.10
CA THR A 156 25.44 -3.52 0.77
C THR A 156 24.48 -4.02 -0.29
N VAL A 157 24.26 -3.21 -1.33
CA VAL A 157 23.45 -3.55 -2.49
C VAL A 157 24.27 -3.35 -3.75
N ASP A 158 24.26 -4.34 -4.64
CA ASP A 158 24.99 -4.27 -5.90
C ASP A 158 24.55 -3.05 -6.73
N GLY A 159 25.53 -2.28 -7.18
CA GLY A 159 25.31 -1.04 -7.94
C GLY A 159 25.12 0.21 -7.08
N ILE A 160 25.05 0.09 -5.76
CA ILE A 160 24.99 1.25 -4.84
C ILE A 160 26.34 1.38 -4.12
N PRO A 161 27.09 2.47 -4.33
CA PRO A 161 28.33 2.69 -3.62
C PRO A 161 28.06 3.10 -2.17
N GLY A 162 28.67 2.36 -1.23
CA GLY A 162 28.54 2.60 0.21
C GLY A 162 27.54 1.68 0.91
N SER A 163 27.34 1.92 2.18
CA SER A 163 26.36 1.18 2.99
C SER A 163 24.97 1.80 2.86
N VAL A 164 23.97 0.95 2.96
CA VAL A 164 22.55 1.30 3.00
C VAL A 164 21.91 0.64 4.22
N ASP A 165 20.75 1.13 4.63
CA ASP A 165 19.94 0.47 5.64
C ASP A 165 19.41 -0.86 5.10
N GLY A 166 19.29 -1.85 5.99
CA GLY A 166 18.72 -3.15 5.68
C GLY A 166 17.52 -3.39 6.56
N ASP A 167 16.41 -3.74 5.93
CA ASP A 167 15.12 -3.87 6.58
C ASP A 167 14.45 -5.19 6.22
N PHE A 168 13.71 -5.74 7.19
CA PHE A 168 12.68 -6.73 6.94
C PHE A 168 11.32 -6.05 7.03
N TRP A 169 10.46 -6.33 6.09
CA TRP A 169 9.05 -5.98 6.14
C TRP A 169 8.26 -7.25 6.47
N TYR A 170 7.62 -7.26 7.63
CA TYR A 170 6.72 -8.31 8.06
C TYR A 170 5.32 -7.89 7.64
N GLU A 171 4.94 -8.32 6.45
CA GLU A 171 3.54 -8.17 6.06
C GLU A 171 2.74 -9.27 6.77
N ASP A 172 1.71 -8.88 7.52
CA ASP A 172 0.73 -9.85 8.00
C ASP A 172 0.09 -10.51 6.78
N ALA A 173 0.09 -11.82 6.73
CA ALA A 173 -0.54 -12.60 5.66
C ALA A 173 -2.03 -12.25 5.48
N ASP A 174 -2.64 -11.59 6.45
CA ASP A 174 -4.03 -11.11 6.43
C ASP A 174 -4.21 -9.75 5.72
N ASN A 175 -3.14 -9.04 5.36
CA ASN A 175 -3.20 -7.70 4.76
C ASN A 175 -2.97 -7.67 3.24
N TYR A 176 -2.89 -8.83 2.61
CA TYR A 176 -2.85 -8.96 1.13
C TYR A 176 -4.24 -8.98 0.52
N GLU A 177 -5.13 -8.12 0.99
CA GLU A 177 -6.44 -8.06 0.41
C GLU A 177 -6.34 -7.69 -1.06
N VAL A 178 -6.69 -8.66 -1.91
CA VAL A 178 -6.92 -8.39 -3.32
C VAL A 178 -8.32 -7.76 -3.42
N THR A 179 -8.39 -6.54 -3.95
CA THR A 179 -9.67 -5.84 -4.12
C THR A 179 -10.04 -5.73 -5.60
N LEU A 180 -11.35 -5.69 -5.86
CA LEU A 180 -11.92 -5.44 -7.17
C LEU A 180 -12.92 -4.30 -7.07
N ASP A 181 -12.58 -3.16 -7.66
CA ASP A 181 -13.35 -1.93 -7.58
C ASP A 181 -13.90 -1.50 -8.94
N ASN A 182 -15.02 -0.77 -8.92
CA ASN A 182 -15.63 -0.11 -10.08
C ASN A 182 -15.84 -1.05 -11.28
N TYR A 183 -16.20 -2.32 -11.01
CA TYR A 183 -16.34 -3.33 -12.05
C TYR A 183 -17.75 -3.38 -12.66
N THR A 184 -17.81 -3.82 -13.92
CA THR A 184 -19.04 -4.20 -14.61
C THR A 184 -19.20 -5.72 -14.61
N ALA A 185 -20.45 -6.18 -14.56
CA ALA A 185 -20.78 -7.60 -14.74
C ALA A 185 -22.08 -7.74 -15.54
N PRO A 186 -22.13 -8.67 -16.51
CA PRO A 186 -23.35 -8.91 -17.28
C PRO A 186 -24.43 -9.52 -16.40
N GLN A 187 -25.70 -9.22 -16.70
CA GLN A 187 -26.86 -9.80 -15.98
C GLN A 187 -27.73 -10.64 -16.92
N CYS A 188 -28.55 -9.97 -17.72
CA CYS A 188 -29.37 -10.59 -18.74
C CYS A 188 -29.04 -9.92 -20.07
N MET A 189 -28.51 -10.64 -21.01
CA MET A 189 -28.02 -10.13 -22.28
C MET A 189 -28.92 -10.71 -23.42
N GLU A 190 -29.15 -9.87 -24.44
CA GLU A 190 -29.72 -10.39 -25.67
C GLU A 190 -28.64 -11.03 -26.57
N ALA A 191 -29.00 -11.98 -27.40
CA ALA A 191 -28.06 -12.56 -28.35
C ALA A 191 -27.55 -11.48 -29.33
N GLY A 192 -26.21 -11.32 -29.38
CA GLY A 192 -25.56 -10.29 -30.17
C GLY A 192 -25.31 -8.97 -29.44
N GLU A 193 -25.76 -8.84 -28.20
CA GLU A 193 -25.52 -7.64 -27.39
C GLU A 193 -24.05 -7.52 -26.99
N GLY A 194 -23.50 -6.32 -27.07
CA GLY A 194 -22.14 -6.02 -26.65
C GLY A 194 -22.03 -5.85 -25.14
N PHE A 195 -20.87 -6.16 -24.60
CA PHE A 195 -20.52 -5.93 -23.20
C PHE A 195 -19.11 -5.32 -23.12
N SER A 196 -18.92 -4.35 -22.25
CA SER A 196 -17.61 -3.77 -22.00
C SER A 196 -17.13 -4.16 -20.61
N VAL A 197 -15.88 -4.63 -20.56
CA VAL A 197 -15.19 -5.01 -19.32
C VAL A 197 -14.65 -3.73 -18.69
N GLU A 198 -15.09 -3.48 -17.48
CA GLU A 198 -14.58 -2.39 -16.63
C GLU A 198 -14.22 -2.95 -15.25
N GLY A 199 -13.37 -2.26 -14.55
CA GLY A 199 -12.96 -2.57 -13.18
C GLY A 199 -11.47 -2.42 -12.96
N ARG A 200 -11.10 -2.35 -11.69
CA ARG A 200 -9.71 -2.26 -11.27
C ARG A 200 -9.44 -3.29 -10.21
N VAL A 201 -8.40 -4.10 -10.41
CA VAL A 201 -7.83 -4.96 -9.39
C VAL A 201 -6.70 -4.22 -8.70
N SER A 202 -6.64 -4.30 -7.38
CA SER A 202 -5.52 -3.82 -6.56
C SER A 202 -5.15 -4.88 -5.54
N SER A 203 -3.84 -5.03 -5.25
CA SER A 203 -3.33 -6.01 -4.29
C SER A 203 -2.09 -5.45 -3.59
N GLY A 204 -1.86 -5.87 -2.36
CA GLY A 204 -0.61 -5.64 -1.64
C GLY A 204 0.58 -6.42 -2.24
N LEU A 205 0.30 -7.50 -3.00
CA LEU A 205 1.30 -8.28 -3.73
C LEU A 205 1.30 -7.96 -5.23
N LYS A 206 2.39 -8.30 -5.92
CA LYS A 206 2.41 -8.21 -7.38
C LYS A 206 1.43 -9.21 -7.98
N LEU A 207 0.63 -8.72 -8.90
CA LEU A 207 -0.32 -9.52 -9.65
C LEU A 207 0.45 -10.33 -10.71
N ASP A 208 0.59 -11.63 -10.51
CA ASP A 208 1.26 -12.53 -11.45
C ASP A 208 0.38 -12.75 -12.68
N ALA A 209 -0.93 -12.95 -12.46
CA ALA A 209 -1.89 -13.05 -13.55
C ALA A 209 -3.24 -12.44 -13.16
N VAL A 210 -3.93 -11.84 -14.13
CA VAL A 210 -5.32 -11.37 -14.01
C VAL A 210 -6.11 -11.94 -15.18
N THR A 211 -7.14 -12.72 -14.88
CA THR A 211 -8.02 -13.36 -15.87
C THR A 211 -9.42 -12.79 -15.78
N VAL A 212 -9.95 -12.36 -16.90
CA VAL A 212 -11.38 -12.08 -17.07
C VAL A 212 -11.94 -13.04 -18.09
N GLY A 213 -12.97 -13.81 -17.71
CA GLY A 213 -13.50 -14.86 -18.59
C GLY A 213 -14.97 -15.15 -18.39
N VAL A 214 -15.56 -15.71 -19.44
CA VAL A 214 -16.90 -16.29 -19.42
C VAL A 214 -16.79 -17.82 -19.52
N TYR A 215 -17.48 -18.49 -18.65
CA TYR A 215 -17.43 -19.95 -18.50
C TYR A 215 -18.81 -20.56 -18.69
N ASP A 216 -18.86 -21.72 -19.30
CA ASP A 216 -20.08 -22.53 -19.39
C ASP A 216 -20.43 -23.21 -18.06
N ARG A 217 -21.56 -23.90 -18.01
CA ARG A 217 -22.00 -24.63 -16.81
C ARG A 217 -21.07 -25.79 -16.38
N ASN A 218 -20.12 -26.18 -17.23
CA ASN A 218 -19.14 -27.21 -16.92
C ASN A 218 -17.77 -26.56 -16.47
N ASN A 219 -17.78 -25.23 -16.25
CA ASN A 219 -16.62 -24.45 -15.91
C ASN A 219 -15.52 -24.43 -17.00
N HIS A 220 -15.90 -24.62 -18.28
CA HIS A 220 -14.99 -24.40 -19.40
C HIS A 220 -15.05 -22.93 -19.83
N GLN A 221 -13.90 -22.31 -19.99
CA GLN A 221 -13.83 -20.92 -20.50
C GLN A 221 -14.21 -20.90 -21.97
N VAL A 222 -15.27 -20.16 -22.30
CA VAL A 222 -15.78 -20.00 -23.68
C VAL A 222 -15.26 -18.74 -24.36
N THR A 223 -14.97 -17.69 -23.60
CA THR A 223 -14.30 -16.47 -24.07
C THR A 223 -13.62 -15.79 -22.91
N GLY A 224 -12.60 -14.99 -23.14
CA GLY A 224 -11.85 -14.28 -22.12
C GLY A 224 -10.36 -14.19 -22.41
N GLY A 225 -9.63 -13.56 -21.51
CA GLY A 225 -8.20 -13.38 -21.62
C GLY A 225 -7.50 -13.31 -20.26
N THR A 226 -6.21 -13.55 -20.27
CA THR A 226 -5.32 -13.43 -19.11
C THR A 226 -4.20 -12.45 -19.42
N ALA A 227 -3.97 -11.54 -18.52
CA ALA A 227 -2.79 -10.65 -18.52
C ALA A 227 -1.81 -11.08 -17.44
N TYR A 228 -0.53 -10.73 -17.61
CA TYR A 228 0.56 -10.97 -16.66
C TYR A 228 1.20 -9.64 -16.29
N PRO A 229 0.53 -8.79 -15.48
CA PRO A 229 0.93 -7.40 -15.29
C PRO A 229 2.24 -7.23 -14.54
N GLY A 230 2.55 -8.07 -13.54
CA GLY A 230 3.70 -7.93 -12.67
C GLY A 230 3.69 -6.62 -11.82
N THR A 231 2.51 -6.01 -11.69
CA THR A 231 2.27 -4.75 -10.97
C THR A 231 1.29 -4.98 -9.81
N TYR A 232 1.11 -3.99 -8.94
CA TYR A 232 0.19 -4.07 -7.79
C TYR A 232 -1.26 -3.68 -8.14
N THR A 233 -1.48 -3.18 -9.34
CA THR A 233 -2.81 -2.80 -9.83
C THR A 233 -2.95 -3.15 -11.30
N TYR A 234 -4.20 -3.45 -11.74
CA TYR A 234 -4.49 -3.73 -13.14
C TYR A 234 -5.89 -3.23 -13.52
N ASP A 235 -5.99 -2.56 -14.67
CA ASP A 235 -7.26 -2.11 -15.24
C ASP A 235 -7.81 -3.20 -16.15
N LEU A 236 -9.01 -3.73 -15.81
CA LEU A 236 -9.61 -4.83 -16.52
C LEU A 236 -10.04 -4.47 -17.94
N SER A 237 -10.23 -3.18 -18.26
CA SER A 237 -10.59 -2.71 -19.60
C SER A 237 -9.55 -3.10 -20.67
N ALA A 238 -8.30 -3.35 -20.25
CA ALA A 238 -7.26 -3.86 -21.14
C ALA A 238 -7.55 -5.29 -21.68
N LEU A 239 -8.46 -6.04 -21.05
CA LEU A 239 -8.91 -7.36 -21.48
C LEU A 239 -10.25 -7.33 -22.23
N ASP A 240 -10.87 -6.15 -22.43
CA ASP A 240 -12.19 -6.01 -23.08
C ASP A 240 -12.27 -6.71 -24.45
N ALA A 241 -11.27 -6.52 -25.28
CA ALA A 241 -11.22 -7.13 -26.60
C ALA A 241 -11.18 -8.68 -26.58
N SER A 242 -10.82 -9.28 -25.45
CA SER A 242 -10.75 -10.74 -25.27
C SER A 242 -12.06 -11.34 -24.79
N VAL A 243 -12.99 -10.55 -24.24
CA VAL A 243 -14.26 -11.00 -23.68
C VAL A 243 -15.39 -10.74 -24.67
N LYS A 244 -15.75 -11.73 -25.47
CA LYS A 244 -16.72 -11.60 -26.60
C LYS A 244 -18.07 -12.20 -26.24
N ILE A 245 -18.88 -11.53 -25.43
CA ILE A 245 -20.23 -12.01 -25.04
C ILE A 245 -21.19 -12.01 -26.21
N SER A 246 -21.08 -11.06 -27.14
CA SER A 246 -21.96 -10.98 -28.32
C SER A 246 -21.96 -12.23 -29.24
N GLY A 247 -20.92 -13.06 -29.14
CA GLY A 247 -20.82 -14.31 -29.90
C GLY A 247 -21.43 -15.54 -29.19
N LEU A 248 -21.96 -15.39 -27.98
CA LEU A 248 -22.47 -16.50 -27.18
C LEU A 248 -23.87 -16.95 -27.67
N SER A 249 -24.09 -18.24 -27.63
CA SER A 249 -25.44 -18.83 -27.83
C SER A 249 -26.34 -18.58 -26.63
N GLY A 250 -27.65 -18.70 -26.80
CA GLY A 250 -28.59 -18.65 -25.67
C GLY A 250 -28.26 -19.69 -24.61
N GLY A 251 -28.19 -19.25 -23.35
CA GLY A 251 -27.84 -20.12 -22.24
C GLY A 251 -27.44 -19.38 -20.98
N MET A 252 -27.02 -20.14 -19.97
CA MET A 252 -26.50 -19.61 -18.68
C MET A 252 -24.99 -19.73 -18.66
N TYR A 253 -24.34 -18.68 -18.19
CA TYR A 253 -22.89 -18.54 -18.13
C TYR A 253 -22.47 -17.94 -16.82
N HIS A 254 -21.18 -18.11 -16.50
CA HIS A 254 -20.49 -17.44 -15.38
C HIS A 254 -19.52 -16.42 -15.94
N TYR A 255 -19.58 -15.20 -15.44
CA TYR A 255 -18.58 -14.17 -15.67
C TYR A 255 -17.67 -14.13 -14.46
N LYS A 256 -16.38 -14.39 -14.67
CA LYS A 256 -15.40 -14.48 -13.58
C LYS A 256 -14.25 -13.51 -13.76
N VAL A 257 -13.80 -12.98 -12.61
CA VAL A 257 -12.52 -12.29 -12.48
C VAL A 257 -11.68 -13.10 -11.50
N ILE A 258 -10.53 -13.57 -11.95
CA ILE A 258 -9.61 -14.41 -11.18
C ILE A 258 -8.25 -13.73 -11.18
N VAL A 259 -7.63 -13.66 -10.03
CA VAL A 259 -6.32 -13.05 -9.81
C VAL A 259 -5.38 -14.11 -9.27
N GLN A 260 -4.14 -14.12 -9.72
CA GLN A 260 -3.05 -14.94 -9.21
C GLN A 260 -1.95 -14.02 -8.69
N ASP A 261 -1.45 -14.29 -7.50
CA ASP A 261 -0.26 -13.69 -6.91
C ASP A 261 0.60 -14.76 -6.21
N SER A 262 1.62 -14.38 -5.45
CA SER A 262 2.52 -15.32 -4.77
C SER A 262 1.83 -16.13 -3.66
N GLU A 263 0.69 -15.68 -3.14
CA GLU A 263 -0.09 -16.41 -2.12
C GLU A 263 -1.09 -17.39 -2.75
N GLY A 264 -1.36 -17.28 -4.05
CA GLY A 264 -2.22 -18.21 -4.78
C GLY A 264 -3.27 -17.56 -5.67
N GLU A 265 -4.34 -18.31 -5.93
CA GLU A 265 -5.45 -17.88 -6.77
C GLU A 265 -6.57 -17.29 -5.91
N HIS A 266 -7.04 -16.10 -6.31
CA HIS A 266 -8.15 -15.36 -5.70
C HIS A 266 -9.29 -15.21 -6.72
N GLN A 267 -10.43 -15.82 -6.46
CA GLN A 267 -11.63 -15.62 -7.26
C GLN A 267 -12.36 -14.35 -6.80
N MET A 268 -12.11 -13.22 -7.46
CA MET A 268 -12.65 -11.93 -7.10
C MET A 268 -14.12 -11.75 -7.44
N LEU A 269 -14.55 -12.39 -8.51
CA LEU A 269 -15.93 -12.32 -8.99
C LEU A 269 -16.34 -13.64 -9.63
N ASP A 270 -17.56 -14.10 -9.35
CA ASP A 270 -18.28 -15.13 -10.10
C ASP A 270 -19.75 -14.71 -10.18
N LYS A 271 -20.16 -14.20 -11.33
CA LYS A 271 -21.54 -13.76 -11.57
C LYS A 271 -22.18 -14.62 -12.65
N VAL A 272 -23.29 -15.28 -12.29
CA VAL A 272 -24.13 -15.96 -13.25
C VAL A 272 -24.92 -14.92 -14.05
N PHE A 273 -24.93 -15.10 -15.35
CA PHE A 273 -25.77 -14.32 -16.27
C PHE A 273 -26.41 -15.20 -17.34
N SER A 274 -27.45 -14.67 -18.00
CA SER A 274 -28.12 -15.36 -19.09
C SER A 274 -27.93 -14.62 -20.41
N VAL A 275 -27.80 -15.37 -21.49
CA VAL A 275 -27.97 -14.88 -22.86
C VAL A 275 -29.29 -15.42 -23.38
N CYS A 276 -30.22 -14.51 -23.72
CA CYS A 276 -31.52 -14.86 -24.29
C CYS A 276 -31.34 -15.23 -25.77
N SER A 277 -31.90 -16.34 -26.21
CA SER A 277 -32.02 -16.62 -27.63
C SER A 277 -33.07 -15.70 -28.26
N ASN A 278 -32.78 -15.13 -29.43
CA ASN A 278 -33.80 -14.38 -30.19
C ASN A 278 -35.01 -15.31 -30.37
N SER A 279 -36.14 -14.97 -29.73
CA SER A 279 -37.39 -15.67 -30.02
C SER A 279 -37.74 -15.50 -31.50
N PRO A 280 -38.09 -16.56 -32.24
CA PRO A 280 -38.56 -16.36 -33.60
C PRO A 280 -39.81 -15.46 -33.55
N THR A 281 -39.81 -14.40 -34.29
CA THR A 281 -40.99 -13.56 -34.54
C THR A 281 -42.07 -14.50 -35.11
N ILE A 282 -43.11 -14.77 -34.33
CA ILE A 282 -44.31 -15.39 -34.89
C ILE A 282 -44.89 -14.35 -35.84
N GLN A 283 -44.71 -14.57 -37.15
CA GLN A 283 -45.50 -13.85 -38.14
C GLN A 283 -46.91 -14.46 -38.08
N ASP A 284 -47.82 -13.68 -37.48
CA ASP A 284 -49.25 -13.97 -37.62
C ASP A 284 -49.59 -13.88 -39.13
N GLY A 285 -49.96 -15.03 -39.70
CA GLY A 285 -50.46 -15.17 -41.06
C GLY A 285 -51.95 -14.84 -41.15
#